data_63a084e340f4061013097591282ee3f7
#
_entry.id   63a084e340f4061013097591282ee3f7
#
_cell.length_a   1.000
_cell.length_b   1.000
_cell.length_c   1.000
_cell.angle_alpha   90.00
_cell.angle_beta   90.00
_cell.angle_gamma   90.00
#
_symmetry.space_group_name_H-M   'P 1'
#
loop_
_entity.id
_entity.type
_entity.pdbx_description
1 polymer ?
#
loop_
_entity_poly.entity_id
_entity_poly.type
_entity_poly.pdbx_seq_one_letter_code
_entity_poly.pdbx_strand_id
1 'polypeptide(L)'
;MSVIAGPCNNFKDYIAFIEGRHTHMKLLEVNWKQRGFQSLPEPSPTGAVIRKLYMTLVSLLLFLTLTKAFPVTCLVDDWFVHKANFLTRLCYLYIVMQASKPKYYFAWTLADAVNNAAGFGFSGVDKNGNFCWDLLSNLNIWKIETATSFKMYLENWNIQTATWLKRVCYERVPWYPTVLTFVLSALWHGVYPGYYFTFLTGTLVTVAARTMRNNYRHYFLSSKALKVAYDVVTWAVTQLAVSYTVAPFVMLAVEPTISLYKTFEWCGGMCRMCQRPCSLGCWVFASLAPFPATGAHTSAPEGRRWLLTELIFQNIPRYGCSLGSPRPFDHSDDTQKTTEEKEPAQKNQEDLP
;
A
#
# COMPACT_ATOMS: atom_id res chain seq x y z
N MET A 1 4.36 21.94 4.03
CA MET A 1 4.17 21.48 2.63
C MET A 1 3.70 20.03 2.51
N SER A 2 3.86 19.21 3.53
CA SER A 2 3.54 17.76 3.48
C SER A 2 2.32 17.36 4.33
N VAL A 3 1.48 18.31 4.73
CA VAL A 3 0.45 18.11 5.77
C VAL A 3 -0.67 17.16 5.33
N ILE A 4 -1.09 17.23 4.06
CA ILE A 4 -2.26 16.46 3.58
C ILE A 4 -1.84 15.13 2.94
N ALA A 5 -0.86 15.15 2.05
CA ALA A 5 -0.47 13.98 1.24
C ALA A 5 1.04 13.86 1.03
N GLY A 6 1.81 14.63 1.76
CA GLY A 6 3.26 14.64 1.60
C GLY A 6 3.97 13.55 2.39
N PRO A 7 5.26 13.31 2.07
CA PRO A 7 6.09 12.35 2.78
C PRO A 7 6.37 12.78 4.23
N CYS A 8 6.60 11.80 5.09
CA CYS A 8 7.11 12.06 6.43
C CYS A 8 8.53 12.64 6.36
N ASN A 9 8.76 13.75 7.04
CA ASN A 9 10.06 14.43 7.04
C ASN A 9 10.88 14.06 8.27
N ASN A 10 12.19 14.00 8.13
CA ASN A 10 13.08 13.91 9.27
C ASN A 10 13.21 15.29 9.91
N PHE A 11 13.01 15.37 11.22
CA PHE A 11 13.08 16.63 11.97
C PHE A 11 14.44 17.34 11.83
N LYS A 12 15.55 16.60 11.85
CA LYS A 12 16.89 17.18 11.69
C LYS A 12 17.08 17.81 10.31
N ASP A 13 16.65 17.13 9.24
CA ASP A 13 16.74 17.65 7.87
C ASP A 13 15.86 18.90 7.70
N TYR A 14 14.67 18.91 8.31
CA TYR A 14 13.76 20.04 8.27
C TYR A 14 14.33 21.27 8.98
N ILE A 15 14.87 21.12 10.20
CA ILE A 15 15.50 22.24 10.93
C ILE A 15 16.72 22.75 10.16
N ALA A 16 17.57 21.87 9.66
CA ALA A 16 18.73 22.28 8.86
C ALA A 16 18.31 23.05 7.60
N PHE A 17 17.17 22.71 7.00
CA PHE A 17 16.62 23.43 5.87
C PHE A 17 16.16 24.83 6.26
N ILE A 18 15.39 24.99 7.35
CA ILE A 18 14.92 26.29 7.86
C ILE A 18 16.08 27.21 8.22
N GLU A 19 17.15 26.63 8.78
CA GLU A 19 18.38 27.38 9.14
C GLU A 19 19.32 27.64 7.96
N GLY A 20 18.96 27.25 6.74
CA GLY A 20 19.75 27.45 5.52
C GLY A 20 21.04 26.62 5.40
N ARG A 21 21.27 25.67 6.30
CA ARG A 21 22.51 24.85 6.34
C ARG A 21 22.35 23.45 5.76
N HIS A 22 21.16 23.09 5.25
CA HIS A 22 20.84 21.75 4.75
C HIS A 22 21.77 21.30 3.61
N THR A 23 21.95 22.13 2.59
CA THR A 23 22.81 21.83 1.42
C THR A 23 24.26 21.59 1.86
N HIS A 24 24.80 22.44 2.72
CA HIS A 24 26.15 22.31 3.26
C HIS A 24 26.32 20.99 4.03
N MET A 25 25.38 20.65 4.91
CA MET A 25 25.41 19.40 5.66
C MET A 25 25.40 18.18 4.73
N LYS A 26 24.52 18.16 3.72
CA LYS A 26 24.45 17.04 2.76
C LYS A 26 25.70 16.91 1.89
N LEU A 27 26.33 18.02 1.54
CA LEU A 27 27.62 17.99 0.83
C LEU A 27 28.77 17.50 1.71
N LEU A 28 28.80 17.86 2.98
CA LEU A 28 29.79 17.34 3.94
C LEU A 28 29.64 15.83 4.15
N GLU A 29 28.41 15.32 4.26
CA GLU A 29 28.14 13.88 4.38
C GLU A 29 28.72 13.05 3.22
N VAL A 30 28.82 13.63 2.01
CA VAL A 30 29.34 12.96 0.81
C VAL A 30 30.81 13.27 0.52
N ASN A 31 31.53 13.96 1.43
CA ASN A 31 32.92 14.37 1.24
C ASN A 31 33.13 15.05 -0.13
N TRP A 32 32.36 16.11 -0.40
CA TRP A 32 32.29 16.79 -1.70
C TRP A 32 33.67 17.17 -2.26
N LYS A 33 34.64 17.56 -1.40
CA LYS A 33 36.02 17.89 -1.79
C LYS A 33 36.74 16.70 -2.44
N GLN A 34 36.54 15.49 -1.91
CA GLN A 34 37.13 14.27 -2.47
C GLN A 34 36.55 13.88 -3.83
N ARG A 35 35.37 14.47 -4.20
CA ARG A 35 34.70 14.27 -5.48
C ARG A 35 35.07 15.31 -6.53
N GLY A 36 36.10 16.15 -6.28
CA GLY A 36 36.65 17.08 -7.26
C GLY A 36 36.00 18.46 -7.32
N PHE A 37 35.11 18.79 -6.37
CA PHE A 37 34.56 20.14 -6.30
C PHE A 37 35.58 21.10 -5.66
N GLN A 38 35.96 22.15 -6.37
CA GLN A 38 36.91 23.18 -5.88
C GLN A 38 36.26 24.19 -4.95
N SER A 39 34.98 24.48 -5.14
CA SER A 39 34.16 25.38 -4.32
C SER A 39 32.89 24.67 -3.89
N LEU A 40 32.16 25.24 -2.90
CA LEU A 40 30.86 24.71 -2.50
C LEU A 40 29.86 24.91 -3.66
N PRO A 41 29.36 23.82 -4.28
CA PRO A 41 28.42 23.96 -5.39
C PRO A 41 27.03 24.36 -4.88
N GLU A 42 26.31 25.12 -5.70
CA GLU A 42 24.91 25.44 -5.49
C GLU A 42 24.05 24.49 -6.34
N PRO A 43 23.43 23.47 -5.73
CA PRO A 43 22.62 22.52 -6.48
C PRO A 43 21.29 23.13 -6.93
N SER A 44 21.05 23.15 -8.24
CA SER A 44 19.77 23.63 -8.80
C SER A 44 18.70 22.51 -8.80
N PRO A 45 17.49 22.74 -8.28
CA PRO A 45 16.39 21.78 -8.29
C PRO A 45 15.65 21.72 -9.64
N THR A 46 15.85 22.69 -10.54
CA THR A 46 15.02 22.93 -11.72
C THR A 46 14.79 21.69 -12.57
N GLY A 47 15.86 20.95 -12.93
CA GLY A 47 15.74 19.75 -13.74
C GLY A 47 14.96 18.64 -13.04
N ALA A 48 15.15 18.47 -11.73
CA ALA A 48 14.41 17.49 -10.93
C ALA A 48 12.93 17.87 -10.82
N VAL A 49 12.61 19.14 -10.62
CA VAL A 49 11.24 19.66 -10.54
C VAL A 49 10.50 19.44 -11.85
N ILE A 50 11.07 19.85 -12.99
CA ILE A 50 10.44 19.68 -14.31
C ILE A 50 10.15 18.21 -14.57
N ARG A 51 11.11 17.30 -14.34
CA ARG A 51 10.93 15.87 -14.52
C ARG A 51 9.81 15.32 -13.63
N LYS A 52 9.75 15.73 -12.35
CA LYS A 52 8.71 15.28 -11.42
C LYS A 52 7.33 15.84 -11.78
N LEU A 53 7.23 17.09 -12.24
CA LEU A 53 5.97 17.65 -12.73
C LEU A 53 5.45 16.92 -13.97
N TYR A 54 6.34 16.57 -14.91
CA TYR A 54 5.96 15.73 -16.06
C TYR A 54 5.41 14.37 -15.60
N MET A 55 6.11 13.68 -14.71
CA MET A 55 5.65 12.39 -14.16
C MET A 55 4.32 12.53 -13.41
N THR A 56 4.12 13.62 -12.72
CA THR A 56 2.87 13.97 -12.04
C THR A 56 1.71 14.10 -13.02
N LEU A 57 1.90 14.84 -14.11
CA LEU A 57 0.88 15.04 -15.15
C LEU A 57 0.51 13.70 -15.82
N VAL A 58 1.51 12.91 -16.22
CA VAL A 58 1.29 11.58 -16.80
C VAL A 58 0.51 10.68 -15.83
N SER A 59 0.87 10.69 -14.55
CA SER A 59 0.19 9.89 -13.53
C SER A 59 -1.26 10.32 -13.33
N LEU A 60 -1.55 11.63 -13.37
CA LEU A 60 -2.91 12.16 -13.29
C LEU A 60 -3.76 11.68 -14.47
N LEU A 61 -3.24 11.81 -15.70
CA LEU A 61 -3.94 11.38 -16.91
C LEU A 61 -4.22 9.86 -16.88
N LEU A 62 -3.22 9.06 -16.48
CA LEU A 62 -3.40 7.61 -16.32
C LEU A 62 -4.45 7.29 -15.25
N PHE A 63 -4.45 7.99 -14.11
CA PHE A 63 -5.45 7.78 -13.08
C PHE A 63 -6.86 8.05 -13.60
N LEU A 64 -7.09 9.19 -14.23
CA LEU A 64 -8.41 9.60 -14.71
C LEU A 64 -8.95 8.68 -15.83
N THR A 65 -8.06 8.18 -16.69
CA THR A 65 -8.46 7.30 -17.80
C THR A 65 -8.65 5.86 -17.35
N LEU A 66 -7.69 5.30 -16.62
CA LEU A 66 -7.72 3.88 -16.26
C LEU A 66 -8.79 3.57 -15.20
N THR A 67 -9.01 4.42 -14.21
CA THR A 67 -10.06 4.18 -13.20
C THR A 67 -11.47 4.31 -13.76
N LYS A 68 -11.65 5.12 -14.80
CA LYS A 68 -12.92 5.19 -15.55
C LYS A 68 -13.13 3.94 -16.41
N ALA A 69 -12.07 3.42 -17.04
CA ALA A 69 -12.14 2.24 -17.88
C ALA A 69 -12.27 0.93 -17.07
N PHE A 70 -11.65 0.87 -15.89
CA PHE A 70 -11.59 -0.32 -15.02
C PHE A 70 -12.04 0.03 -13.59
N PRO A 71 -13.35 0.19 -13.35
CA PRO A 71 -13.84 0.55 -12.03
C PRO A 71 -13.70 -0.61 -11.04
N VAL A 72 -13.32 -0.26 -9.79
CA VAL A 72 -13.14 -1.22 -8.70
C VAL A 72 -14.45 -1.93 -8.32
N THR A 73 -15.60 -1.31 -8.55
CA THR A 73 -16.92 -1.86 -8.25
C THR A 73 -17.21 -3.16 -8.99
N CYS A 74 -16.64 -3.36 -10.18
CA CYS A 74 -16.79 -4.60 -10.92
C CYS A 74 -16.18 -5.84 -10.21
N LEU A 75 -15.28 -5.66 -9.24
CA LEU A 75 -14.71 -6.78 -8.47
C LEU A 75 -15.74 -7.49 -7.57
N VAL A 76 -16.87 -6.84 -7.28
CA VAL A 76 -17.95 -7.36 -6.45
C VAL A 76 -19.25 -7.57 -7.24
N ASP A 77 -19.21 -7.36 -8.55
CA ASP A 77 -20.33 -7.55 -9.45
C ASP A 77 -20.67 -9.05 -9.58
N ASP A 78 -21.97 -9.38 -9.65
CA ASP A 78 -22.46 -10.75 -9.75
C ASP A 78 -21.85 -11.52 -10.93
N TRP A 79 -21.63 -10.84 -12.06
CA TRP A 79 -20.95 -11.45 -13.20
C TRP A 79 -19.51 -11.86 -12.84
N PHE A 80 -18.78 -10.98 -12.18
CA PHE A 80 -17.39 -11.24 -11.77
C PHE A 80 -17.31 -12.38 -10.76
N VAL A 81 -18.18 -12.35 -9.76
CA VAL A 81 -18.17 -13.32 -8.66
C VAL A 81 -18.62 -14.71 -9.11
N HIS A 82 -19.65 -14.79 -9.98
CA HIS A 82 -20.31 -16.07 -10.29
C HIS A 82 -20.06 -16.59 -11.70
N LYS A 83 -19.85 -15.73 -12.70
CA LYS A 83 -19.76 -16.14 -14.12
C LYS A 83 -18.36 -16.05 -14.70
N ALA A 84 -17.50 -15.13 -14.25
CA ALA A 84 -16.15 -15.00 -14.78
C ALA A 84 -15.30 -16.23 -14.42
N ASN A 85 -14.46 -16.69 -15.35
CA ASN A 85 -13.49 -17.74 -15.06
C ASN A 85 -12.34 -17.22 -14.19
N PHE A 86 -11.58 -18.13 -13.58
CA PHE A 86 -10.49 -17.78 -12.66
C PHE A 86 -9.45 -16.85 -13.27
N LEU A 87 -9.04 -17.13 -14.50
CA LEU A 87 -8.01 -16.33 -15.17
C LEU A 87 -8.51 -14.90 -15.44
N THR A 88 -9.76 -14.74 -15.88
CA THR A 88 -10.40 -13.43 -16.06
C THR A 88 -10.45 -12.65 -14.74
N ARG A 89 -10.83 -13.31 -13.63
CA ARG A 89 -10.84 -12.68 -12.30
C ARG A 89 -9.45 -12.21 -11.90
N LEU A 90 -8.43 -13.04 -12.10
CA LEU A 90 -7.05 -12.73 -11.75
C LEU A 90 -6.50 -11.56 -12.57
N CYS A 91 -6.73 -11.58 -13.90
CA CYS A 91 -6.32 -10.52 -14.81
C CYS A 91 -7.04 -9.20 -14.49
N TYR A 92 -8.36 -9.26 -14.25
CA TYR A 92 -9.13 -8.06 -13.94
C TYR A 92 -8.72 -7.45 -12.59
N LEU A 93 -8.54 -8.27 -11.55
CA LEU A 93 -8.00 -7.82 -10.26
C LEU A 93 -6.66 -7.10 -10.44
N TYR A 94 -5.74 -7.69 -11.20
CA TYR A 94 -4.46 -7.08 -11.50
C TYR A 94 -4.62 -5.71 -12.19
N ILE A 95 -5.42 -5.64 -13.26
CA ILE A 95 -5.64 -4.40 -14.02
C ILE A 95 -6.25 -3.30 -13.15
N VAL A 96 -7.28 -3.60 -12.36
CA VAL A 96 -7.93 -2.63 -11.46
C VAL A 96 -6.95 -2.10 -10.40
N MET A 97 -6.12 -2.97 -9.83
CA MET A 97 -5.11 -2.54 -8.87
C MET A 97 -4.02 -1.70 -9.54
N GLN A 98 -3.61 -2.03 -10.76
CA GLN A 98 -2.69 -1.18 -11.53
C GLN A 98 -3.32 0.18 -11.86
N ALA A 99 -4.61 0.23 -12.20
CA ALA A 99 -5.34 1.48 -12.44
C ALA A 99 -5.45 2.37 -11.19
N SER A 100 -5.38 1.78 -10.00
CA SER A 100 -5.48 2.50 -8.72
C SER A 100 -4.16 3.14 -8.28
N LYS A 101 -3.00 2.67 -8.73
CA LYS A 101 -1.68 3.17 -8.33
C LYS A 101 -1.40 4.62 -8.77
N PRO A 102 -1.76 5.06 -10.00
CA PRO A 102 -1.38 6.37 -10.51
C PRO A 102 -1.86 7.54 -9.66
N LYS A 103 -2.96 7.42 -8.88
CA LYS A 103 -3.38 8.48 -7.95
C LYS A 103 -2.33 8.75 -6.88
N TYR A 104 -1.64 7.71 -6.39
CA TYR A 104 -0.57 7.84 -5.40
C TYR A 104 0.70 8.36 -6.07
N TYR A 105 1.00 7.90 -7.30
CA TYR A 105 2.11 8.42 -8.09
C TYR A 105 1.94 9.92 -8.33
N PHE A 106 0.73 10.35 -8.70
CA PHE A 106 0.39 11.77 -8.83
C PHE A 106 0.61 12.54 -7.53
N ALA A 107 -0.06 12.15 -6.44
CA ALA A 107 -0.07 12.91 -5.21
C ALA A 107 1.33 13.03 -4.57
N TRP A 108 2.05 11.92 -4.48
CA TRP A 108 3.36 11.91 -3.82
C TRP A 108 4.47 12.50 -4.68
N THR A 109 4.43 12.34 -6.00
CA THR A 109 5.42 12.98 -6.88
C THR A 109 5.19 14.49 -6.97
N LEU A 110 3.93 14.95 -6.93
CA LEU A 110 3.61 16.37 -6.85
C LEU A 110 4.14 16.99 -5.55
N ALA A 111 3.88 16.33 -4.41
CA ALA A 111 4.39 16.79 -3.12
C ALA A 111 5.93 16.87 -3.11
N ASP A 112 6.59 15.88 -3.68
CA ASP A 112 8.05 15.85 -3.83
C ASP A 112 8.55 16.98 -4.75
N ALA A 113 7.89 17.23 -5.88
CA ALA A 113 8.22 18.33 -6.79
C ALA A 113 8.09 19.71 -6.11
N VAL A 114 7.01 19.92 -5.33
CA VAL A 114 6.78 21.17 -4.58
C VAL A 114 7.87 21.40 -3.52
N ASN A 115 8.23 20.36 -2.78
CA ASN A 115 9.31 20.47 -1.80
C ASN A 115 10.66 20.74 -2.47
N ASN A 116 10.95 20.10 -3.61
CA ASN A 116 12.17 20.38 -4.37
C ASN A 116 12.20 21.81 -4.90
N ALA A 117 11.07 22.33 -5.39
CA ALA A 117 10.96 23.72 -5.85
C ALA A 117 11.25 24.72 -4.71
N ALA A 118 10.90 24.36 -3.47
CA ALA A 118 11.26 25.15 -2.28
C ALA A 118 12.73 24.98 -1.85
N GLY A 119 13.52 24.10 -2.50
CA GLY A 119 14.89 23.78 -2.12
C GLY A 119 15.03 22.66 -1.07
N PHE A 120 13.92 22.12 -0.57
CA PHE A 120 13.91 21.05 0.42
C PHE A 120 13.76 19.68 -0.24
N GLY A 121 14.84 19.08 -0.66
CA GLY A 121 14.79 17.77 -1.32
C GLY A 121 16.16 17.29 -1.75
N PHE A 122 17.17 18.14 -1.57
CA PHE A 122 18.55 17.78 -1.88
C PHE A 122 19.06 16.68 -0.96
N SER A 123 19.52 15.56 -1.52
CA SER A 123 20.01 14.40 -0.78
C SER A 123 21.52 14.17 -0.87
N GLY A 124 22.19 14.95 -1.70
CA GLY A 124 23.64 14.89 -1.89
C GLY A 124 24.06 14.69 -3.34
N VAL A 125 25.18 14.01 -3.55
CA VAL A 125 25.80 13.80 -4.87
C VAL A 125 25.95 12.31 -5.13
N ASP A 126 25.57 11.85 -6.33
CA ASP A 126 25.74 10.47 -6.73
C ASP A 126 27.20 10.10 -7.04
N LYS A 127 27.42 8.83 -7.41
CA LYS A 127 28.77 8.33 -7.76
C LYS A 127 29.37 9.01 -9.00
N ASN A 128 28.53 9.59 -9.84
CA ASN A 128 28.91 10.25 -11.09
C ASN A 128 29.09 11.76 -10.95
N GLY A 129 28.90 12.30 -9.73
CA GLY A 129 29.01 13.75 -9.46
C GLY A 129 27.72 14.52 -9.68
N ASN A 130 26.57 13.87 -9.99
CA ASN A 130 25.30 14.56 -10.21
C ASN A 130 24.60 14.87 -8.88
N PHE A 131 23.93 16.01 -8.80
CA PHE A 131 23.11 16.39 -7.67
C PHE A 131 21.82 15.55 -7.60
N CYS A 132 21.59 14.93 -6.44
CA CYS A 132 20.43 14.11 -6.17
C CYS A 132 19.35 14.93 -5.43
N TRP A 133 18.10 14.80 -5.88
CA TRP A 133 16.93 15.51 -5.36
C TRP A 133 15.83 14.54 -4.93
N ASP A 134 16.19 13.50 -4.17
CA ASP A 134 15.32 12.40 -3.79
C ASP A 134 15.15 12.23 -2.28
N LEU A 135 15.59 13.21 -1.47
CA LEU A 135 15.48 13.17 0.00
C LEU A 135 14.06 12.87 0.48
N LEU A 136 13.07 13.46 -0.18
CA LEU A 136 11.65 13.33 0.16
C LEU A 136 10.89 12.43 -0.82
N SER A 137 11.56 11.79 -1.75
CA SER A 137 10.93 10.90 -2.71
C SER A 137 10.28 9.73 -1.96
N ASN A 138 8.97 9.57 -2.18
CA ASN A 138 8.14 8.58 -1.51
C ASN A 138 7.92 7.32 -2.35
N LEU A 139 8.32 7.37 -3.62
CA LEU A 139 8.16 6.32 -4.62
C LEU A 139 9.39 6.14 -5.48
N ASN A 140 9.66 4.89 -5.82
CA ASN A 140 10.47 4.55 -6.99
C ASN A 140 9.62 3.73 -7.95
N ILE A 141 8.92 4.40 -8.87
CA ILE A 141 7.92 3.79 -9.76
C ILE A 141 8.52 2.64 -10.55
N TRP A 142 9.73 2.83 -11.13
CA TRP A 142 10.40 1.77 -11.87
C TRP A 142 10.64 0.51 -11.04
N LYS A 143 11.16 0.66 -9.83
CA LYS A 143 11.40 -0.47 -8.93
C LYS A 143 10.13 -1.12 -8.41
N ILE A 144 9.03 -0.36 -8.30
CA ILE A 144 7.70 -0.88 -7.95
C ILE A 144 7.18 -1.80 -9.07
N GLU A 145 7.20 -1.30 -10.32
CA GLU A 145 6.63 -2.02 -11.45
C GLU A 145 7.50 -3.22 -11.89
N THR A 146 8.80 -3.19 -11.59
CA THR A 146 9.74 -4.28 -11.87
C THR A 146 10.09 -5.12 -10.65
N ALA A 147 9.35 -5.00 -9.55
CA ALA A 147 9.65 -5.69 -8.30
C ALA A 147 9.57 -7.22 -8.45
N THR A 148 10.69 -7.91 -8.26
CA THR A 148 10.79 -9.37 -8.26
C THR A 148 10.63 -9.99 -6.86
N SER A 149 10.24 -9.18 -5.87
CA SER A 149 9.92 -9.65 -4.52
C SER A 149 9.02 -8.67 -3.80
N PHE A 150 8.16 -9.20 -2.93
CA PHE A 150 7.28 -8.39 -2.09
C PHE A 150 8.04 -7.38 -1.23
N LYS A 151 9.23 -7.78 -0.72
CA LYS A 151 10.13 -6.89 0.01
C LYS A 151 10.57 -5.70 -0.86
N MET A 152 11.04 -5.94 -2.10
CA MET A 152 11.47 -4.89 -3.03
C MET A 152 10.32 -3.92 -3.33
N TYR A 153 9.09 -4.43 -3.48
CA TYR A 153 7.91 -3.60 -3.66
C TYR A 153 7.68 -2.67 -2.47
N LEU A 154 7.64 -3.22 -1.25
CA LEU A 154 7.41 -2.44 -0.01
C LEU A 154 8.51 -1.40 0.26
N GLU A 155 9.77 -1.72 -0.03
CA GLU A 155 10.90 -0.79 0.15
C GLU A 155 10.88 0.39 -0.83
N ASN A 156 10.10 0.31 -1.91
CA ASN A 156 10.00 1.37 -2.92
C ASN A 156 8.61 2.04 -2.98
N TRP A 157 7.68 1.58 -2.16
CA TRP A 157 6.34 2.14 -1.98
C TRP A 157 6.23 2.87 -0.65
N ASN A 158 5.78 4.13 -0.66
CA ASN A 158 5.62 4.97 0.54
C ASN A 158 6.86 4.98 1.44
N ILE A 159 8.01 5.25 0.82
CA ILE A 159 9.37 5.06 1.38
C ILE A 159 9.54 5.80 2.71
N GLN A 160 9.06 7.03 2.79
CA GLN A 160 9.24 7.86 3.99
C GLN A 160 8.43 7.33 5.17
N THR A 161 7.18 6.93 4.94
CA THR A 161 6.34 6.30 5.98
C THR A 161 6.90 4.93 6.39
N ALA A 162 7.36 4.12 5.43
CA ALA A 162 8.00 2.85 5.73
C ALA A 162 9.28 3.04 6.57
N THR A 163 10.08 4.06 6.27
CA THR A 163 11.26 4.43 7.05
C THR A 163 10.90 4.89 8.46
N TRP A 164 9.85 5.70 8.59
CA TRP A 164 9.34 6.12 9.89
C TRP A 164 8.85 4.91 10.72
N LEU A 165 8.00 4.05 10.16
CA LEU A 165 7.52 2.83 10.81
C LEU A 165 8.67 1.90 11.24
N LYS A 166 9.68 1.78 10.40
CA LYS A 166 10.89 1.01 10.72
C LYS A 166 11.57 1.54 11.97
N ARG A 167 11.78 2.85 12.07
CA ARG A 167 12.46 3.50 13.20
C ARG A 167 11.62 3.47 14.48
N VAL A 168 10.31 3.72 14.39
CA VAL A 168 9.47 3.86 15.60
C VAL A 168 8.93 2.53 16.12
N CYS A 169 8.86 1.50 15.29
CA CYS A 169 8.31 0.21 15.65
C CYS A 169 9.29 -0.93 15.36
N TYR A 170 9.59 -1.21 14.10
CA TYR A 170 10.31 -2.43 13.69
C TYR A 170 11.65 -2.62 14.41
N GLU A 171 12.45 -1.56 14.58
CA GLU A 171 13.78 -1.59 15.22
C GLU A 171 13.71 -1.53 16.75
N ARG A 172 12.56 -1.19 17.33
CA ARG A 172 12.43 -0.99 18.78
C ARG A 172 11.71 -2.11 19.50
N VAL A 173 10.86 -2.84 18.80
CA VAL A 173 10.10 -3.93 19.42
C VAL A 173 10.89 -5.23 19.38
N PRO A 174 11.06 -5.92 20.53
CA PRO A 174 11.88 -7.12 20.59
C PRO A 174 11.20 -8.35 19.99
N TRP A 175 9.85 -8.35 19.92
CA TRP A 175 9.05 -9.52 19.59
C TRP A 175 8.08 -9.20 18.45
N TYR A 176 8.03 -10.08 17.44
CA TYR A 176 7.14 -9.96 16.29
C TYR A 176 7.19 -8.60 15.55
N PRO A 177 8.38 -8.03 15.28
CA PRO A 177 8.52 -6.68 14.74
C PRO A 177 7.74 -6.49 13.43
N THR A 178 7.70 -7.48 12.56
CA THR A 178 6.94 -7.41 11.31
C THR A 178 5.44 -7.26 11.58
N VAL A 179 4.87 -8.12 12.44
CA VAL A 179 3.43 -8.09 12.77
C VAL A 179 3.04 -6.75 13.39
N LEU A 180 3.78 -6.32 14.41
CA LEU A 180 3.49 -5.08 15.14
C LEU A 180 3.63 -3.85 14.24
N THR A 181 4.58 -3.85 13.31
CA THR A 181 4.74 -2.76 12.33
C THR A 181 3.54 -2.69 11.36
N PHE A 182 3.03 -3.82 10.89
CA PHE A 182 1.84 -3.84 10.04
C PHE A 182 0.58 -3.44 10.81
N VAL A 183 0.44 -3.86 12.08
CA VAL A 183 -0.68 -3.42 12.94
C VAL A 183 -0.63 -1.91 13.16
N LEU A 184 0.54 -1.36 13.49
CA LEU A 184 0.72 0.08 13.64
C LEU A 184 0.40 0.82 12.34
N SER A 185 0.80 0.26 11.19
CA SER A 185 0.48 0.83 9.89
C SER A 185 -1.02 0.84 9.61
N ALA A 186 -1.74 -0.23 9.98
CA ALA A 186 -3.21 -0.27 9.86
C ALA A 186 -3.88 0.80 10.69
N LEU A 187 -3.48 0.94 11.97
CA LEU A 187 -3.98 1.98 12.89
C LEU A 187 -3.71 3.38 12.35
N TRP A 188 -2.51 3.61 11.82
CA TRP A 188 -2.12 4.90 11.22
C TRP A 188 -2.98 5.26 10.00
N HIS A 189 -3.40 4.29 9.19
CA HIS A 189 -4.29 4.52 8.05
C HIS A 189 -5.72 4.85 8.44
N GLY A 190 -6.17 4.42 9.62
CA GLY A 190 -7.49 4.75 10.16
C GLY A 190 -8.37 3.54 10.45
N VAL A 191 -9.67 3.80 10.61
CA VAL A 191 -10.64 2.83 11.17
C VAL A 191 -11.32 1.93 10.13
N TYR A 192 -11.11 2.16 8.83
CA TYR A 192 -11.76 1.34 7.81
C TYR A 192 -11.26 -0.12 7.85
N PRO A 193 -12.17 -1.10 7.91
CA PRO A 193 -11.80 -2.52 8.03
C PRO A 193 -10.89 -3.02 6.90
N GLY A 194 -11.04 -2.49 5.70
CA GLY A 194 -10.19 -2.84 4.55
C GLY A 194 -8.70 -2.61 4.79
N TYR A 195 -8.32 -1.61 5.60
CA TYR A 195 -6.92 -1.40 5.98
C TYR A 195 -6.38 -2.57 6.81
N TYR A 196 -7.15 -3.04 7.79
CA TYR A 196 -6.76 -4.15 8.64
C TYR A 196 -6.64 -5.47 7.86
N PHE A 197 -7.57 -5.74 6.94
CA PHE A 197 -7.47 -6.88 6.04
C PHE A 197 -6.21 -6.83 5.18
N THR A 198 -5.91 -5.66 4.60
CA THR A 198 -4.71 -5.44 3.78
C THR A 198 -3.43 -5.69 4.58
N PHE A 199 -3.30 -5.10 5.76
CA PHE A 199 -2.07 -5.22 6.54
C PHE A 199 -1.91 -6.60 7.18
N LEU A 200 -3.00 -7.25 7.57
CA LEU A 200 -2.97 -8.64 8.04
C LEU A 200 -2.53 -9.59 6.92
N THR A 201 -3.16 -9.50 5.75
CA THR A 201 -2.78 -10.29 4.55
C THR A 201 -1.34 -9.97 4.13
N GLY A 202 -0.95 -8.68 4.16
CA GLY A 202 0.41 -8.23 3.86
C GLY A 202 1.46 -8.81 4.79
N THR A 203 1.14 -8.98 6.08
CA THR A 203 2.02 -9.66 7.05
C THR A 203 2.25 -11.12 6.62
N LEU A 204 1.17 -11.85 6.31
CA LEU A 204 1.23 -13.25 5.91
C LEU A 204 2.04 -13.41 4.61
N VAL A 205 1.74 -12.60 3.60
CA VAL A 205 2.46 -12.60 2.31
C VAL A 205 3.94 -12.25 2.51
N THR A 206 4.26 -11.29 3.39
CA THR A 206 5.66 -10.93 3.68
C THR A 206 6.45 -12.09 4.27
N VAL A 207 5.86 -12.80 5.23
CA VAL A 207 6.49 -13.99 5.86
C VAL A 207 6.66 -15.11 4.83
N ALA A 208 5.61 -15.43 4.08
CA ALA A 208 5.64 -16.46 3.04
C ALA A 208 6.68 -16.16 1.95
N ALA A 209 6.68 -14.92 1.40
CA ALA A 209 7.62 -14.50 0.38
C ALA A 209 9.08 -14.55 0.86
N ARG A 210 9.33 -14.21 2.13
CA ARG A 210 10.66 -14.31 2.76
C ARG A 210 11.11 -15.75 2.86
N THR A 211 10.25 -16.64 3.35
CA THR A 211 10.53 -18.06 3.50
C THR A 211 10.79 -18.73 2.14
N MET A 212 9.93 -18.46 1.16
CA MET A 212 10.11 -18.95 -0.21
C MET A 212 11.44 -18.52 -0.81
N ARG A 213 11.78 -17.24 -0.70
CA ARG A 213 13.02 -16.69 -1.24
C ARG A 213 14.25 -17.31 -0.58
N ASN A 214 14.24 -17.48 0.75
CA ASN A 214 15.36 -18.05 1.49
C ASN A 214 15.61 -19.52 1.15
N ASN A 215 14.52 -20.31 0.95
CA ASN A 215 14.61 -21.74 0.74
C ASN A 215 14.84 -22.13 -0.74
N TYR A 216 14.36 -21.35 -1.69
CA TYR A 216 14.33 -21.80 -3.10
C TYR A 216 15.22 -20.99 -4.04
N ARG A 217 15.50 -19.72 -3.75
CA ARG A 217 16.23 -18.84 -4.68
C ARG A 217 17.59 -19.38 -5.09
N HIS A 218 18.31 -20.03 -4.20
CA HIS A 218 19.67 -20.51 -4.45
C HIS A 218 19.74 -21.57 -5.56
N TYR A 219 18.68 -22.37 -5.74
CA TYR A 219 18.60 -23.36 -6.81
C TYR A 219 18.57 -22.75 -8.23
N PHE A 220 18.08 -21.52 -8.34
CA PHE A 220 17.93 -20.81 -9.59
C PHE A 220 19.09 -19.87 -9.94
N LEU A 221 20.10 -19.79 -9.10
CA LEU A 221 21.26 -18.95 -9.33
C LEU A 221 22.37 -19.65 -10.09
N SER A 222 22.25 -20.94 -10.39
CA SER A 222 23.27 -21.77 -11.05
C SER A 222 23.51 -21.37 -12.51
N SER A 223 22.52 -20.83 -13.22
CA SER A 223 22.69 -20.35 -14.58
C SER A 223 21.98 -19.03 -14.82
N LYS A 224 22.46 -18.23 -15.81
CA LYS A 224 21.86 -16.95 -16.18
C LYS A 224 20.39 -17.14 -16.66
N ALA A 225 20.12 -18.19 -17.44
CA ALA A 225 18.79 -18.48 -17.97
C ALA A 225 17.81 -18.81 -16.84
N LEU A 226 18.19 -19.69 -15.89
CA LEU A 226 17.38 -20.02 -14.73
C LEU A 226 17.11 -18.80 -13.83
N LYS A 227 18.12 -17.95 -13.65
CA LYS A 227 17.94 -16.70 -12.89
C LYS A 227 16.94 -15.78 -13.57
N VAL A 228 16.98 -15.58 -14.89
CA VAL A 228 16.03 -14.74 -15.61
C VAL A 228 14.61 -15.33 -15.51
N ALA A 229 14.46 -16.64 -15.73
CA ALA A 229 13.17 -17.32 -15.57
C ALA A 229 12.61 -17.16 -14.17
N TYR A 230 13.44 -17.33 -13.13
CA TYR A 230 13.06 -17.08 -11.73
C TYR A 230 12.62 -15.64 -11.52
N ASP A 231 13.36 -14.65 -12.00
CA ASP A 231 13.07 -13.22 -11.83
C ASP A 231 11.74 -12.86 -12.53
N VAL A 232 11.44 -13.41 -13.72
CA VAL A 232 10.15 -13.21 -14.42
C VAL A 232 9.00 -13.82 -13.65
N VAL A 233 9.12 -15.07 -13.21
CA VAL A 233 8.07 -15.74 -12.43
C VAL A 233 7.82 -15.01 -11.11
N THR A 234 8.88 -14.67 -10.39
CA THR A 234 8.74 -13.96 -9.10
C THR A 234 8.22 -12.54 -9.26
N TRP A 235 8.52 -11.86 -10.37
CA TRP A 235 7.89 -10.59 -10.72
C TRP A 235 6.37 -10.76 -10.88
N ALA A 236 5.92 -11.68 -11.73
CA ALA A 236 4.51 -11.90 -11.98
C ALA A 236 3.76 -12.27 -10.68
N VAL A 237 4.31 -13.21 -9.89
CA VAL A 237 3.73 -13.61 -8.59
C VAL A 237 3.71 -12.45 -7.61
N THR A 238 4.74 -11.60 -7.58
CA THR A 238 4.78 -10.43 -6.70
C THR A 238 3.70 -9.42 -7.07
N GLN A 239 3.52 -9.12 -8.35
CA GLN A 239 2.51 -8.16 -8.81
C GLN A 239 1.09 -8.66 -8.49
N LEU A 240 0.82 -9.95 -8.68
CA LEU A 240 -0.47 -10.57 -8.33
C LEU A 240 -0.70 -10.61 -6.82
N ALA A 241 0.31 -10.98 -6.02
CA ALA A 241 0.24 -11.00 -4.56
C ALA A 241 -0.02 -9.59 -3.98
N VAL A 242 0.63 -8.56 -4.53
CA VAL A 242 0.38 -7.16 -4.18
C VAL A 242 -1.06 -6.77 -4.53
N SER A 243 -1.52 -7.11 -5.74
CA SER A 243 -2.89 -6.80 -6.18
C SER A 243 -3.94 -7.43 -5.25
N TYR A 244 -3.77 -8.69 -4.89
CA TYR A 244 -4.64 -9.38 -3.95
C TYR A 244 -4.59 -8.75 -2.54
N THR A 245 -3.40 -8.42 -2.05
CA THR A 245 -3.19 -7.85 -0.72
C THR A 245 -3.79 -6.44 -0.59
N VAL A 246 -3.71 -5.62 -1.66
CA VAL A 246 -4.11 -4.21 -1.64
C VAL A 246 -5.58 -4.01 -2.00
N ALA A 247 -6.25 -4.99 -2.60
CA ALA A 247 -7.65 -4.87 -2.98
C ALA A 247 -8.57 -4.45 -1.81
N PRO A 248 -8.49 -5.01 -0.59
CA PRO A 248 -9.27 -4.53 0.56
C PRO A 248 -9.00 -3.07 0.92
N PHE A 249 -7.78 -2.58 0.74
CA PHE A 249 -7.42 -1.18 0.97
C PHE A 249 -8.19 -0.23 0.05
N VAL A 250 -8.43 -0.65 -1.18
CA VAL A 250 -9.17 0.16 -2.17
C VAL A 250 -10.68 0.06 -1.95
N MET A 251 -11.16 -1.12 -1.54
CA MET A 251 -12.59 -1.37 -1.30
C MET A 251 -13.10 -0.83 0.05
N LEU A 252 -12.23 -0.71 1.06
CA LEU A 252 -12.47 -0.16 2.41
C LEU A 252 -13.45 -0.96 3.29
N ALA A 253 -14.52 -1.54 2.74
CA ALA A 253 -15.60 -2.19 3.47
C ALA A 253 -15.36 -3.69 3.69
N VAL A 254 -16.04 -4.27 4.69
CA VAL A 254 -15.92 -5.70 5.06
C VAL A 254 -16.55 -6.59 4.01
N GLU A 255 -17.79 -6.30 3.62
CA GLU A 255 -18.59 -7.16 2.75
C GLU A 255 -17.95 -7.39 1.38
N PRO A 256 -17.54 -6.34 0.61
CA PRO A 256 -16.87 -6.53 -0.66
C PRO A 256 -15.50 -7.25 -0.50
N THR A 257 -14.79 -7.03 0.61
CA THR A 257 -13.53 -7.73 0.89
C THR A 257 -13.75 -9.22 1.08
N ILE A 258 -14.74 -9.61 1.87
CA ILE A 258 -15.07 -11.02 2.10
C ILE A 258 -15.55 -11.68 0.81
N SER A 259 -16.38 -10.99 0.02
CA SER A 259 -16.85 -11.46 -1.28
C SER A 259 -15.68 -11.73 -2.23
N LEU A 260 -14.74 -10.78 -2.32
CA LEU A 260 -13.51 -10.96 -3.12
C LEU A 260 -12.70 -12.16 -2.65
N TYR A 261 -12.48 -12.31 -1.34
CA TYR A 261 -11.70 -13.43 -0.81
C TYR A 261 -12.36 -14.76 -1.10
N LYS A 262 -13.68 -14.88 -0.89
CA LYS A 262 -14.46 -16.09 -1.26
C LYS A 262 -14.37 -16.40 -2.76
N THR A 263 -14.36 -15.37 -3.60
CA THR A 263 -14.24 -15.51 -5.05
C THR A 263 -12.92 -16.18 -5.45
N PHE A 264 -11.84 -15.95 -4.71
CA PHE A 264 -10.54 -16.59 -4.92
C PHE A 264 -10.34 -17.88 -4.12
N GLU A 265 -11.00 -18.04 -2.95
CA GLU A 265 -10.99 -19.29 -2.17
C GLU A 265 -11.73 -20.44 -2.85
N TRP A 266 -12.75 -20.14 -3.66
CA TRP A 266 -13.47 -21.15 -4.45
C TRP A 266 -12.55 -21.91 -5.40
N CYS A 267 -11.44 -21.33 -5.79
CA CYS A 267 -10.37 -22.00 -6.52
C CYS A 267 -9.57 -23.00 -5.65
N GLY A 268 -9.54 -22.82 -4.34
CA GLY A 268 -9.01 -23.81 -3.39
C GLY A 268 -9.84 -25.11 -3.35
N GLY A 269 -11.13 -25.05 -3.75
CA GLY A 269 -11.99 -26.24 -3.89
C GLY A 269 -11.57 -27.16 -5.05
N MET A 270 -11.10 -26.61 -6.16
CA MET A 270 -10.53 -27.42 -7.26
C MET A 270 -9.19 -28.06 -6.88
N CYS A 271 -8.41 -27.45 -5.98
CA CYS A 271 -7.16 -28.02 -5.48
C CYS A 271 -7.38 -29.17 -4.48
N ARG A 272 -8.56 -29.27 -3.84
CA ARG A 272 -8.95 -30.44 -3.02
C ARG A 272 -9.17 -31.72 -3.86
N MET A 273 -9.49 -31.58 -5.14
CA MET A 273 -9.56 -32.71 -6.05
C MET A 273 -8.19 -33.27 -6.43
N CYS A 274 -7.12 -32.51 -6.28
CA CYS A 274 -5.74 -32.90 -6.61
C CYS A 274 -4.91 -33.36 -5.41
N GLN A 275 -5.46 -33.77 -4.29
CA GLN A 275 -4.76 -34.31 -3.11
C GLN A 275 -3.30 -33.86 -2.84
N ARG A 276 -2.92 -32.68 -3.37
CA ARG A 276 -1.63 -32.02 -3.12
C ARG A 276 -1.87 -30.62 -2.60
N PRO A 277 -1.17 -30.16 -1.57
CA PRO A 277 -1.39 -28.86 -0.95
C PRO A 277 -0.89 -27.74 -1.88
N CYS A 278 -1.77 -27.19 -2.68
CA CYS A 278 -1.48 -26.09 -3.61
C CYS A 278 -2.46 -24.93 -3.43
N SER A 279 -2.67 -24.45 -2.23
CA SER A 279 -3.32 -23.14 -2.03
C SER A 279 -2.31 -22.17 -1.43
N LEU A 280 -2.33 -20.91 -1.91
CA LEU A 280 -1.51 -19.84 -1.33
C LEU A 280 -1.71 -19.75 0.19
N GLY A 281 -2.93 -20.02 0.66
CA GLY A 281 -3.28 -20.10 2.08
C GLY A 281 -2.61 -21.27 2.82
N CYS A 282 -2.55 -22.48 2.23
CA CYS A 282 -1.84 -23.63 2.84
C CYS A 282 -0.33 -23.39 2.92
N TRP A 283 0.27 -22.73 1.92
CA TRP A 283 1.68 -22.37 1.95
C TRP A 283 1.99 -21.35 3.05
N VAL A 284 1.11 -20.38 3.26
CA VAL A 284 1.23 -19.40 4.33
C VAL A 284 1.15 -20.07 5.70
N PHE A 285 0.20 -21.00 5.91
CA PHE A 285 0.06 -21.74 7.17
C PHE A 285 1.20 -22.74 7.39
N ALA A 286 1.67 -23.44 6.36
CA ALA A 286 2.82 -24.33 6.46
C ALA A 286 4.13 -23.57 6.77
N SER A 287 4.25 -22.32 6.30
CA SER A 287 5.42 -21.47 6.57
C SER A 287 5.41 -20.86 7.97
N LEU A 288 4.29 -20.92 8.70
CA LEU A 288 4.16 -20.49 10.10
C LEU A 288 4.48 -21.62 11.09
N ALA A 289 4.64 -22.86 10.63
CA ALA A 289 5.12 -23.94 11.47
C ALA A 289 6.59 -23.70 11.85
N PRO A 290 6.96 -23.76 13.14
CA PRO A 290 8.35 -23.62 13.54
C PRO A 290 9.16 -24.78 12.98
N PHE A 291 10.35 -24.47 12.44
CA PHE A 291 11.36 -25.45 12.07
C PHE A 291 11.59 -26.44 13.22
N PRO A 292 11.73 -27.75 12.94
CA PRO A 292 12.31 -28.64 13.92
C PRO A 292 13.78 -28.18 14.12
N ALA A 293 14.07 -27.69 15.31
CA ALA A 293 15.44 -27.54 15.74
C ALA A 293 16.11 -28.92 15.69
N THR A 294 17.11 -29.08 14.88
CA THR A 294 17.98 -30.25 14.90
C THR A 294 18.58 -30.35 16.28
N GLY A 295 18.20 -31.38 17.03
CA GLY A 295 18.88 -31.94 18.16
C GLY A 295 18.81 -31.19 19.47
N ALA A 296 17.73 -31.44 20.26
CA ALA A 296 17.77 -31.66 21.68
C ALA A 296 16.39 -32.08 22.18
N HIS A 297 16.31 -33.27 22.72
CA HIS A 297 15.15 -33.80 23.46
C HIS A 297 14.91 -32.92 24.70
N THR A 298 13.80 -32.18 24.75
CA THR A 298 13.12 -31.87 25.99
C THR A 298 11.63 -31.70 25.72
N SER A 299 10.83 -32.52 26.36
CA SER A 299 9.39 -32.50 26.41
C SER A 299 8.85 -31.17 26.98
N ALA A 300 8.06 -30.44 26.19
CA ALA A 300 7.25 -29.32 26.66
C ALA A 300 5.81 -29.46 26.15
N PRO A 301 4.79 -29.14 26.98
CA PRO A 301 3.41 -29.56 26.78
C PRO A 301 2.68 -28.81 25.67
N GLU A 302 1.87 -29.53 24.93
CA GLU A 302 1.08 -29.18 23.75
C GLU A 302 -0.02 -28.13 23.90
N GLY A 303 -0.13 -27.46 25.04
CA GLY A 303 -1.32 -26.67 25.41
C GLY A 303 -1.36 -25.20 24.99
N ARG A 304 -0.32 -24.60 24.39
CA ARG A 304 -0.26 -23.13 24.17
C ARG A 304 -0.35 -22.63 22.73
N ARG A 305 -0.57 -23.51 21.77
CA ARG A 305 -0.52 -23.17 20.33
C ARG A 305 -1.84 -22.68 19.72
N TRP A 306 -2.97 -22.99 20.33
CA TRP A 306 -4.31 -22.68 19.81
C TRP A 306 -4.91 -21.36 20.32
N LEU A 307 -4.37 -20.80 21.40
CA LEU A 307 -4.94 -19.63 22.09
C LEU A 307 -4.80 -18.31 21.30
N LEU A 308 -3.83 -18.18 20.38
CA LEU A 308 -3.64 -16.91 19.65
C LEU A 308 -4.61 -16.79 18.47
N THR A 309 -5.00 -17.89 17.85
CA THR A 309 -5.98 -17.86 16.75
C THR A 309 -7.40 -17.65 17.29
N GLU A 310 -7.75 -18.22 18.44
CA GLU A 310 -9.04 -18.02 19.09
C GLU A 310 -9.18 -16.63 19.71
N LEU A 311 -8.12 -16.06 20.29
CA LEU A 311 -8.15 -14.70 20.89
C LEU A 311 -8.34 -13.59 19.83
N ILE A 312 -7.87 -13.79 18.61
CA ILE A 312 -8.06 -12.82 17.52
C ILE A 312 -9.50 -12.87 16.98
N PHE A 313 -10.16 -14.05 17.01
CA PHE A 313 -11.52 -14.20 16.49
C PHE A 313 -12.62 -14.06 17.53
N GLN A 314 -12.34 -14.23 18.83
CA GLN A 314 -13.36 -14.13 19.92
C GLN A 314 -13.62 -12.70 20.39
N ASN A 315 -12.76 -11.73 20.09
CA ASN A 315 -12.91 -10.33 20.52
C ASN A 315 -13.47 -9.38 19.45
N ILE A 316 -14.04 -9.89 18.36
CA ILE A 316 -14.79 -9.05 17.43
C ILE A 316 -16.23 -8.94 17.94
N PRO A 317 -16.71 -7.75 18.37
CA PRO A 317 -18.11 -7.58 18.75
C PRO A 317 -18.99 -7.92 17.54
N ARG A 318 -19.90 -8.86 17.71
CA ARG A 318 -20.99 -9.10 16.74
C ARG A 318 -21.94 -7.90 16.81
N TYR A 319 -21.66 -6.86 16.08
CA TYR A 319 -22.65 -5.84 15.80
C TYR A 319 -23.66 -6.43 14.81
N GLY A 320 -24.78 -6.88 15.34
CA GLY A 320 -25.97 -7.20 14.57
C GLY A 320 -26.53 -5.92 13.97
N CYS A 321 -26.17 -5.59 12.75
CA CYS A 321 -27.00 -4.70 11.94
C CYS A 321 -28.17 -5.51 11.41
N SER A 322 -29.35 -5.30 12.01
CA SER A 322 -30.62 -5.69 11.42
C SER A 322 -30.84 -4.81 10.18
N LEU A 323 -30.55 -5.36 9.02
CA LEU A 323 -30.97 -4.78 7.74
C LEU A 323 -32.48 -4.92 7.64
N GLY A 324 -33.18 -3.80 7.83
CA GLY A 324 -34.58 -3.67 7.43
C GLY A 324 -34.69 -3.91 5.92
N SER A 325 -35.57 -4.83 5.56
CA SER A 325 -35.91 -5.15 4.17
C SER A 325 -36.36 -3.90 3.41
N PRO A 326 -35.94 -3.71 2.15
CA PRO A 326 -36.47 -2.64 1.32
C PRO A 326 -37.95 -2.97 0.98
N ARG A 327 -38.83 -2.03 1.26
CA ARG A 327 -40.23 -2.10 0.78
C ARG A 327 -40.21 -1.87 -0.73
N PRO A 328 -41.14 -2.55 -1.49
CA PRO A 328 -41.29 -2.29 -2.90
C PRO A 328 -41.91 -0.91 -3.13
N PHE A 329 -41.41 -0.22 -4.13
CA PHE A 329 -42.01 1.00 -4.67
C PHE A 329 -43.35 0.61 -5.32
N ASP A 330 -44.45 1.12 -4.76
CA ASP A 330 -45.78 1.05 -5.35
C ASP A 330 -46.03 2.34 -6.13
N HIS A 331 -46.30 2.21 -7.41
CA HIS A 331 -46.82 3.25 -8.29
C HIS A 331 -48.31 3.29 -8.15
N SER A 332 -48.86 4.33 -7.57
CA SER A 332 -50.24 4.78 -7.92
C SER A 332 -50.41 6.23 -7.52
N ASP A 333 -50.58 6.98 -8.55
CA ASP A 333 -51.50 8.09 -8.81
C ASP A 333 -52.10 8.94 -7.68
N ASP A 334 -52.00 10.20 -7.97
CA ASP A 334 -53.11 11.16 -8.05
C ASP A 334 -53.30 12.24 -6.98
N THR A 335 -53.40 13.41 -7.58
CA THR A 335 -54.29 14.56 -7.37
C THR A 335 -54.06 15.48 -6.16
N GLN A 336 -53.70 16.68 -6.59
CA GLN A 336 -54.24 17.99 -6.19
C GLN A 336 -54.76 18.22 -4.76
N LYS A 337 -54.16 19.18 -4.09
CA LYS A 337 -54.94 20.35 -3.58
C LYS A 337 -54.01 21.52 -3.21
N THR A 338 -54.22 22.58 -3.96
CA THR A 338 -53.96 23.97 -3.61
C THR A 338 -54.61 24.34 -2.27
N THR A 339 -53.91 25.02 -1.41
CA THR A 339 -54.49 26.10 -0.59
C THR A 339 -53.38 27.10 -0.18
N GLU A 340 -53.71 28.32 -0.46
CA GLU A 340 -53.09 29.60 -0.17
C GLU A 340 -52.93 29.89 1.32
N GLU A 341 -52.19 30.97 1.50
CA GLU A 341 -52.21 31.94 2.62
C GLU A 341 -51.01 31.81 3.57
N LYS A 342 -50.26 32.80 3.82
CA LYS A 342 -50.23 34.26 3.93
C LYS A 342 -48.88 34.63 4.49
N GLU A 343 -48.24 35.60 3.87
CA GLU A 343 -47.31 36.52 4.53
C GLU A 343 -48.02 37.39 5.59
N PRO A 344 -47.35 37.85 6.61
CA PRO A 344 -46.98 39.24 6.55
C PRO A 344 -45.66 39.69 7.21
N ALA A 345 -45.06 40.67 6.52
CA ALA A 345 -44.61 41.95 6.98
C ALA A 345 -43.38 42.09 7.89
N GLN A 346 -42.38 42.70 7.25
CA GLN A 346 -41.42 43.72 7.70
C GLN A 346 -41.65 44.39 9.06
N LYS A 347 -40.55 44.54 9.80
CA LYS A 347 -40.25 45.82 10.45
C LYS A 347 -38.74 46.07 10.52
N ASN A 348 -38.43 47.26 10.06
CA ASN A 348 -37.15 47.98 10.03
C ASN A 348 -36.67 48.43 11.40
N GLN A 349 -35.43 48.90 11.34
CA GLN A 349 -34.78 50.01 12.08
C GLN A 349 -33.72 49.54 13.07
N GLU A 350 -32.45 49.84 12.71
CA GLU A 350 -31.65 51.09 13.07
C GLU A 350 -31.15 51.02 14.52
N ASP A 351 -29.95 51.16 14.84
CA ASP A 351 -28.87 52.11 14.73
C ASP A 351 -27.65 51.63 15.56
N LEU A 352 -26.53 52.06 15.06
CA LEU A 352 -25.18 52.22 15.60
C LEU A 352 -25.10 52.92 16.99
N PRO A 353 -23.96 52.92 17.74
CA PRO A 353 -22.69 53.37 17.20
C PRO A 353 -21.57 52.31 17.16
#